data_9d03117d9ccfe88b3aa987911ec5417f
#
_entry.id   9d03117d9ccfe88b3aa987911ec5417f
#
_cell.length_a   1.000
_cell.length_b   1.000
_cell.length_c   1.000
_cell.angle_alpha   90.00
_cell.angle_beta   90.00
_cell.angle_gamma   90.00
#
_symmetry.space_group_name_H-M   'P 1'
#
loop_
_entity.id
_entity.type
_entity.pdbx_description
1 polymer ?
#
loop_
_entity_poly.entity_id
_entity_poly.type
_entity_poly.pdbx_seq_one_letter_code
_entity_poly.pdbx_strand_id
1 'polypeptide(L)'
;MTAIFHDMTHKEMEDYVDDIVVKSKTRTGHFQVLEQVFERCRKYKLRMNPMKCAFGVSVGKFLRFLVHHRGISVDLAKATTIATMKTLTTMRELKSFLERVSYIRRFVLELASVTTGLSKLLKNGTKFTWRTKQQEAFQRIQQIMNHLRTLQAPVRRRPLLLYLASNSQAIGALLHKQQGYLLRKQDTQRCRDHVP
;
A
#
# COMPACT_ATOMS: atom_id res chain seq x y z
N MET A 1 -9.29 -13.78 -16.82
CA MET A 1 -9.98 -12.47 -16.96
C MET A 1 -9.26 -11.56 -17.94
N THR A 2 -7.95 -11.40 -17.84
CA THR A 2 -7.15 -10.49 -18.67
C THR A 2 -7.34 -10.68 -20.18
N ALA A 3 -7.46 -11.92 -20.68
CA ALA A 3 -7.71 -12.19 -22.09
C ALA A 3 -9.07 -11.67 -22.59
N ILE A 4 -10.08 -11.61 -21.72
CA ILE A 4 -11.43 -11.17 -22.06
C ILE A 4 -11.53 -9.66 -22.14
N PHE A 5 -10.76 -8.95 -21.31
CA PHE A 5 -10.82 -7.50 -21.14
C PHE A 5 -9.53 -6.77 -21.55
N HIS A 6 -8.64 -7.43 -22.32
CA HIS A 6 -7.30 -6.92 -22.64
C HIS A 6 -7.29 -5.50 -23.23
N ASP A 7 -8.29 -5.16 -24.05
CA ASP A 7 -8.43 -3.87 -24.70
C ASP A 7 -8.94 -2.75 -23.76
N MET A 8 -9.60 -3.12 -22.66
CA MET A 8 -10.12 -2.22 -21.62
C MET A 8 -9.18 -2.09 -20.42
N THR A 9 -8.32 -3.09 -20.18
CA THR A 9 -7.37 -3.12 -19.06
C THR A 9 -6.42 -1.93 -19.14
N HIS A 10 -6.15 -1.30 -17.99
CA HIS A 10 -5.37 -0.07 -17.80
C HIS A 10 -6.00 1.21 -18.38
N LYS A 11 -7.16 1.11 -19.02
CA LYS A 11 -7.93 2.26 -19.50
C LYS A 11 -9.16 2.51 -18.63
N GLU A 12 -10.19 1.71 -18.83
CA GLU A 12 -11.48 1.81 -18.15
C GLU A 12 -11.61 0.84 -16.97
N MET A 13 -10.74 -0.18 -16.92
CA MET A 13 -10.79 -1.17 -15.84
C MET A 13 -9.41 -1.69 -15.44
N GLU A 14 -9.38 -2.26 -14.25
CA GLU A 14 -8.27 -3.09 -13.76
C GLU A 14 -8.84 -4.45 -13.34
N ASP A 15 -8.14 -5.50 -13.67
CA ASP A 15 -8.48 -6.86 -13.24
C ASP A 15 -7.31 -7.53 -12.50
N TYR A 16 -7.66 -8.29 -11.49
CA TYR A 16 -6.67 -9.10 -10.77
C TYR A 16 -7.35 -10.36 -10.23
N VAL A 17 -7.00 -11.49 -10.81
CA VAL A 17 -7.56 -12.82 -10.50
C VAL A 17 -9.09 -12.78 -10.61
N ASP A 18 -9.81 -12.63 -9.50
CA ASP A 18 -11.28 -12.63 -9.42
C ASP A 18 -11.88 -11.23 -9.23
N ASP A 19 -11.04 -10.22 -8.93
CA ASP A 19 -11.49 -8.86 -8.65
C ASP A 19 -11.42 -7.99 -9.92
N ILE A 20 -12.50 -7.23 -10.16
CA ILE A 20 -12.59 -6.25 -11.25
C ILE A 20 -12.91 -4.88 -10.65
N VAL A 21 -12.17 -3.86 -11.08
CA VAL A 21 -12.46 -2.46 -10.79
C VAL A 21 -12.73 -1.73 -12.09
N VAL A 22 -13.93 -1.21 -12.24
CA VAL A 22 -14.31 -0.36 -13.37
C VAL A 22 -14.18 1.09 -12.97
N LYS A 23 -13.48 1.88 -13.75
CA LYS A 23 -13.20 3.30 -13.51
C LYS A 23 -13.58 4.15 -14.72
N SER A 24 -13.95 5.39 -14.48
CA SER A 24 -14.23 6.36 -15.53
C SER A 24 -13.79 7.76 -15.11
N LYS A 25 -13.59 8.64 -16.08
CA LYS A 25 -13.20 10.02 -15.81
C LYS A 25 -14.39 10.88 -15.40
N THR A 26 -15.58 10.55 -15.89
CA THR A 26 -16.81 11.30 -15.65
C THR A 26 -17.92 10.36 -15.17
N ARG A 27 -18.89 10.92 -14.43
CA ARG A 27 -20.03 10.16 -13.94
C ARG A 27 -20.91 9.64 -15.07
N THR A 28 -21.15 10.45 -16.09
CA THR A 28 -21.95 10.08 -17.27
C THR A 28 -21.29 9.00 -18.10
N GLY A 29 -19.98 9.10 -18.35
CA GLY A 29 -19.21 8.08 -19.06
C GLY A 29 -19.11 6.75 -18.31
N HIS A 30 -19.36 6.74 -17.00
CA HIS A 30 -19.28 5.52 -16.21
C HIS A 30 -20.34 4.48 -16.59
N PHE A 31 -21.54 4.93 -16.89
CA PHE A 31 -22.62 4.03 -17.32
C PHE A 31 -22.28 3.31 -18.64
N GLN A 32 -21.72 4.04 -19.60
CA GLN A 32 -21.30 3.46 -20.89
C GLN A 32 -20.22 2.41 -20.71
N VAL A 33 -19.23 2.69 -19.86
CA VAL A 33 -18.16 1.73 -19.56
C VAL A 33 -18.72 0.49 -18.85
N LEU A 34 -19.61 0.66 -17.88
CA LEU A 34 -20.28 -0.45 -17.21
C LEU A 34 -21.10 -1.31 -18.17
N GLU A 35 -21.83 -0.70 -19.10
CA GLU A 35 -22.60 -1.41 -20.12
C GLU A 35 -21.69 -2.31 -20.95
N GLN A 36 -20.58 -1.78 -21.46
CA GLN A 36 -19.58 -2.55 -22.21
C GLN A 36 -19.02 -3.71 -21.40
N VAL A 37 -18.70 -3.50 -20.10
CA VAL A 37 -18.23 -4.55 -19.21
C VAL A 37 -19.29 -5.64 -19.04
N PHE A 38 -20.55 -5.27 -18.81
CA PHE A 38 -21.64 -6.23 -18.64
C PHE A 38 -21.96 -7.01 -19.92
N GLU A 39 -21.93 -6.36 -21.07
CA GLU A 39 -22.12 -7.04 -22.37
C GLU A 39 -21.02 -8.10 -22.57
N ARG A 40 -19.80 -7.75 -22.23
CA ARG A 40 -18.68 -8.67 -22.32
C ARG A 40 -18.80 -9.82 -21.31
N CYS A 41 -19.23 -9.54 -20.09
CA CYS A 41 -19.56 -10.58 -19.11
C CYS A 41 -20.63 -11.55 -19.64
N ARG A 42 -21.71 -11.04 -20.26
CA ARG A 42 -22.75 -11.88 -20.87
C ARG A 42 -22.21 -12.72 -22.02
N LYS A 43 -21.45 -12.11 -22.91
CA LYS A 43 -20.84 -12.79 -24.06
C LYS A 43 -19.98 -13.99 -23.65
N TYR A 44 -19.17 -13.81 -22.61
CA TYR A 44 -18.25 -14.86 -22.12
C TYR A 44 -18.80 -15.66 -20.93
N LYS A 45 -20.10 -15.51 -20.64
CA LYS A 45 -20.81 -16.24 -19.54
C LYS A 45 -20.14 -16.08 -18.18
N LEU A 46 -19.50 -14.92 -17.92
CA LEU A 46 -18.96 -14.59 -16.63
C LEU A 46 -20.08 -14.28 -15.64
N ARG A 47 -20.01 -14.90 -14.46
CA ARG A 47 -20.96 -14.67 -13.37
C ARG A 47 -20.28 -13.85 -12.28
N MET A 48 -20.89 -12.73 -11.92
CA MET A 48 -20.49 -11.91 -10.79
C MET A 48 -21.42 -12.18 -9.61
N ASN A 49 -20.87 -12.09 -8.38
CA ASN A 49 -21.69 -12.17 -7.18
C ASN A 49 -22.20 -10.77 -6.81
N PRO A 50 -23.51 -10.46 -6.99
CA PRO A 50 -24.04 -9.13 -6.72
C PRO A 50 -23.83 -8.66 -5.27
N MET A 51 -23.83 -9.59 -4.31
CA MET A 51 -23.63 -9.29 -2.90
C MET A 51 -22.21 -8.80 -2.55
N LYS A 52 -21.25 -9.04 -3.47
CA LYS A 52 -19.86 -8.57 -3.33
C LYS A 52 -19.55 -7.37 -4.23
N CYS A 53 -20.49 -6.98 -5.10
CA CYS A 53 -20.32 -5.86 -6.00
C CYS A 53 -20.75 -4.56 -5.32
N ALA A 54 -19.96 -3.49 -5.54
CA ALA A 54 -20.30 -2.14 -5.13
C ALA A 54 -20.29 -1.24 -6.37
N PHE A 55 -21.40 -0.53 -6.63
CA PHE A 55 -21.57 0.33 -7.79
C PHE A 55 -21.71 1.79 -7.38
N GLY A 56 -21.20 2.71 -8.21
CA GLY A 56 -21.33 4.15 -7.99
C GLY A 56 -20.62 4.66 -6.72
N VAL A 57 -19.63 3.95 -6.24
CA VAL A 57 -18.87 4.30 -5.03
C VAL A 57 -17.68 5.21 -5.39
N SER A 58 -17.38 6.18 -4.53
CA SER A 58 -16.21 7.05 -4.67
C SER A 58 -14.92 6.39 -4.16
N VAL A 59 -15.05 5.33 -3.36
CA VAL A 59 -13.97 4.56 -2.77
C VAL A 59 -14.27 3.07 -2.92
N GLY A 60 -13.38 2.32 -3.54
CA GLY A 60 -13.50 0.87 -3.71
C GLY A 60 -12.38 0.12 -3.01
N LYS A 61 -12.67 -1.09 -2.53
CA LYS A 61 -11.62 -2.03 -2.07
C LYS A 61 -11.08 -2.79 -3.27
N PHE A 62 -9.76 -2.70 -3.49
CA PHE A 62 -9.07 -3.47 -4.52
C PHE A 62 -7.71 -3.95 -3.98
N LEU A 63 -7.40 -5.22 -4.12
CA LEU A 63 -6.20 -5.84 -3.58
C LEU A 63 -5.99 -5.53 -2.09
N ARG A 64 -7.08 -5.51 -1.33
CA ARG A 64 -7.11 -5.19 0.11
C ARG A 64 -6.76 -3.73 0.47
N PHE A 65 -6.58 -2.85 -0.51
CA PHE A 65 -6.37 -1.42 -0.31
C PHE A 65 -7.64 -0.64 -0.65
N LEU A 66 -7.74 0.59 -0.16
CA LEU A 66 -8.76 1.54 -0.56
C LEU A 66 -8.25 2.34 -1.73
N VAL A 67 -8.95 2.24 -2.86
CA VAL A 67 -8.66 2.99 -4.10
C VAL A 67 -9.68 4.11 -4.22
N HIS A 68 -9.21 5.33 -4.37
CA HIS A 68 -10.04 6.53 -4.51
C HIS A 68 -9.35 7.56 -5.42
N HIS A 69 -10.02 8.68 -5.74
CA HIS A 69 -9.51 9.70 -6.66
C HIS A 69 -8.14 10.31 -6.25
N ARG A 70 -7.82 10.34 -4.95
CA ARG A 70 -6.52 10.83 -4.45
C ARG A 70 -5.41 9.80 -4.56
N GLY A 71 -5.73 8.54 -4.82
CA GLY A 71 -4.76 7.45 -4.92
C GLY A 71 -5.15 6.20 -4.14
N ILE A 72 -4.18 5.55 -3.54
CA ILE A 72 -4.35 4.30 -2.80
C ILE A 72 -4.01 4.53 -1.33
N SER A 73 -4.87 4.08 -0.43
CA SER A 73 -4.65 4.14 1.02
C SER A 73 -4.86 2.76 1.68
N VAL A 74 -4.35 2.64 2.89
CA VAL A 74 -4.58 1.45 3.72
C VAL A 74 -6.00 1.49 4.28
N ASP A 75 -6.63 0.33 4.39
CA ASP A 75 -7.89 0.19 5.13
C ASP A 75 -7.64 0.52 6.61
N LEU A 76 -8.33 1.55 7.12
CA LEU A 76 -8.18 2.04 8.48
C LEU A 76 -8.38 0.93 9.52
N ALA A 77 -9.30 0.01 9.30
CA ALA A 77 -9.53 -1.11 10.21
C ALA A 77 -8.26 -1.97 10.40
N LYS A 78 -7.46 -2.15 9.34
CA LYS A 78 -6.18 -2.88 9.41
C LYS A 78 -5.10 -2.08 10.13
N ALA A 79 -5.02 -0.78 9.87
CA ALA A 79 -4.09 0.10 10.56
C ALA A 79 -4.41 0.15 12.06
N THR A 80 -5.68 0.33 12.40
CA THR A 80 -6.17 0.33 13.79
C THR A 80 -5.86 -0.99 14.50
N THR A 81 -6.07 -2.13 13.83
CA THR A 81 -5.74 -3.45 14.41
C THR A 81 -4.28 -3.52 14.84
N ILE A 82 -3.34 -2.97 14.06
CA ILE A 82 -1.91 -2.94 14.42
C ILE A 82 -1.67 -1.92 15.53
N ALA A 83 -2.27 -0.73 15.44
CA ALA A 83 -2.09 0.37 16.40
C ALA A 83 -2.58 0.01 17.81
N THR A 84 -3.61 -0.82 17.92
CA THR A 84 -4.24 -1.21 19.19
C THR A 84 -3.78 -2.59 19.71
N MET A 85 -2.82 -3.24 19.05
CA MET A 85 -2.30 -4.52 19.51
C MET A 85 -1.63 -4.39 20.89
N LYS A 86 -1.87 -5.38 21.74
CA LYS A 86 -1.15 -5.50 23.03
C LYS A 86 0.30 -5.87 22.80
N THR A 87 1.14 -5.61 23.80
CA THR A 87 2.54 -6.02 23.79
C THR A 87 2.68 -7.52 23.51
N LEU A 88 3.62 -7.87 22.64
CA LEU A 88 3.81 -9.22 22.17
C LEU A 88 4.58 -10.05 23.19
N THR A 89 4.08 -11.24 23.49
CA THR A 89 4.64 -12.14 24.50
C THR A 89 5.25 -13.39 23.90
N THR A 90 4.92 -13.73 22.68
CA THR A 90 5.36 -14.96 22.01
C THR A 90 5.98 -14.70 20.64
N MET A 91 6.85 -15.61 20.21
CA MET A 91 7.43 -15.62 18.85
C MET A 91 6.35 -15.67 17.76
N ARG A 92 5.27 -16.42 18.01
CA ARG A 92 4.16 -16.54 17.07
C ARG A 92 3.43 -15.22 16.87
N GLU A 93 3.19 -14.49 17.95
CA GLU A 93 2.58 -13.15 17.90
C GLU A 93 3.49 -12.17 17.17
N LEU A 94 4.78 -12.20 17.43
CA LEU A 94 5.76 -11.37 16.72
C LEU A 94 5.75 -11.64 15.21
N LYS A 95 5.73 -12.91 14.81
CA LYS A 95 5.65 -13.28 13.40
C LYS A 95 4.38 -12.73 12.77
N SER A 96 3.22 -12.94 13.38
CA SER A 96 1.93 -12.43 12.90
C SER A 96 1.91 -10.90 12.81
N PHE A 97 2.49 -10.22 13.81
CA PHE A 97 2.62 -8.76 13.80
C PHE A 97 3.46 -8.28 12.61
N LEU A 98 4.65 -8.85 12.39
CA LEU A 98 5.53 -8.45 11.29
C LEU A 98 4.94 -8.77 9.92
N GLU A 99 4.18 -9.84 9.77
CA GLU A 99 3.42 -10.14 8.54
C GLU A 99 2.39 -9.06 8.24
N ARG A 100 1.62 -8.61 9.25
CA ARG A 100 0.65 -7.51 9.11
C ARG A 100 1.34 -6.20 8.75
N VAL A 101 2.45 -5.88 9.39
CA VAL A 101 3.24 -4.67 9.10
C VAL A 101 3.86 -4.74 7.70
N SER A 102 4.36 -5.89 7.27
CA SER A 102 4.91 -6.11 5.93
C SER A 102 3.90 -5.83 4.83
N TYR A 103 2.63 -6.14 5.05
CA TYR A 103 1.56 -5.86 4.11
C TYR A 103 1.41 -4.37 3.78
N ILE A 104 1.62 -3.49 4.77
CA ILE A 104 1.47 -2.03 4.61
C ILE A 104 2.82 -1.31 4.38
N ARG A 105 3.90 -2.05 4.21
CA ARG A 105 5.27 -1.50 4.11
C ARG A 105 5.43 -0.36 3.11
N ARG A 106 4.68 -0.41 1.99
CA ARG A 106 4.74 0.63 0.94
C ARG A 106 4.23 2.01 1.39
N PHE A 107 3.47 2.07 2.49
CA PHE A 107 2.93 3.30 3.04
C PHE A 107 3.77 3.86 4.19
N VAL A 108 4.80 3.12 4.60
CA VAL A 108 5.64 3.45 5.75
C VAL A 108 7.06 3.70 5.28
N LEU A 109 7.55 4.90 5.54
CA LEU A 109 8.94 5.24 5.30
C LEU A 109 9.83 4.60 6.37
N GLU A 110 11.05 4.19 5.99
CA GLU A 110 12.07 3.65 6.91
C GLU A 110 11.64 2.46 7.77
N LEU A 111 10.63 1.71 7.33
CA LEU A 111 10.11 0.57 8.08
C LEU A 111 11.19 -0.45 8.43
N ALA A 112 12.16 -0.67 7.53
CA ALA A 112 13.25 -1.62 7.74
C ALA A 112 14.08 -1.28 8.98
N SER A 113 14.40 0.00 9.22
CA SER A 113 15.18 0.43 10.39
C SER A 113 14.47 0.10 11.70
N VAL A 114 13.17 0.30 11.75
CA VAL A 114 12.34 0.05 12.94
C VAL A 114 12.12 -1.46 13.15
N THR A 115 11.93 -2.23 12.08
CA THR A 115 11.62 -3.68 12.19
C THR A 115 12.85 -4.55 12.36
N THR A 116 14.07 -4.08 12.04
CA THR A 116 15.30 -4.88 12.10
C THR A 116 15.53 -5.50 13.49
N GLY A 117 15.31 -4.74 14.58
CA GLY A 117 15.45 -5.22 15.94
C GLY A 117 14.46 -6.33 16.32
N LEU A 118 13.24 -6.25 15.78
CA LEU A 118 12.18 -7.25 15.96
C LEU A 118 12.43 -8.50 15.11
N SER A 119 12.84 -8.31 13.85
CA SER A 119 13.11 -9.42 12.93
C SER A 119 14.29 -10.31 13.39
N LYS A 120 15.26 -9.75 14.11
CA LYS A 120 16.37 -10.52 14.69
C LYS A 120 15.90 -11.57 15.70
N LEU A 121 14.78 -11.32 16.39
CA LEU A 121 14.19 -12.31 17.31
C LEU A 121 13.59 -13.54 16.61
N LEU A 122 13.29 -13.43 15.29
CA LEU A 122 12.76 -14.55 14.49
C LEU A 122 13.83 -15.48 13.94
N LYS A 123 15.13 -15.20 14.15
CA LYS A 123 16.20 -16.07 13.67
C LYS A 123 16.22 -17.38 14.46
N ASN A 124 16.45 -18.48 13.74
CA ASN A 124 16.55 -19.81 14.34
C ASN A 124 17.60 -19.85 15.47
N GLY A 125 17.26 -20.53 16.56
CA GLY A 125 18.12 -20.65 17.73
C GLY A 125 18.11 -19.43 18.68
N THR A 126 17.38 -18.36 18.37
CA THR A 126 17.28 -17.18 19.24
C THR A 126 16.19 -17.39 20.29
N LYS A 127 16.53 -17.28 21.59
CA LYS A 127 15.52 -17.28 22.66
C LYS A 127 14.70 -15.98 22.55
N PHE A 128 13.38 -16.10 22.60
CA PHE A 128 12.49 -14.94 22.60
C PHE A 128 12.68 -14.15 23.91
N THR A 129 13.24 -12.95 23.78
CA THR A 129 13.42 -12.02 24.91
C THR A 129 12.93 -10.65 24.50
N TRP A 130 11.83 -10.22 25.12
CA TRP A 130 11.26 -8.89 24.89
C TRP A 130 11.90 -7.87 25.84
N ARG A 131 12.67 -6.94 25.31
CA ARG A 131 13.41 -5.91 26.04
C ARG A 131 12.91 -4.52 25.67
N THR A 132 13.37 -3.50 26.37
CA THR A 132 13.00 -2.08 26.12
C THR A 132 13.14 -1.68 24.65
N LYS A 133 14.24 -2.05 23.99
CA LYS A 133 14.45 -1.76 22.56
C LYS A 133 13.38 -2.35 21.65
N GLN A 134 12.89 -3.56 21.93
CA GLN A 134 11.80 -4.17 21.17
C GLN A 134 10.47 -3.47 21.44
N GLN A 135 10.24 -3.09 22.68
CA GLN A 135 9.06 -2.33 23.08
C GLN A 135 9.01 -0.95 22.40
N GLU A 136 10.11 -0.24 22.36
CA GLU A 136 10.24 1.04 21.68
C GLU A 136 9.97 0.90 20.17
N ALA A 137 10.58 -0.10 19.52
CA ALA A 137 10.34 -0.39 18.10
C ALA A 137 8.87 -0.73 17.82
N PHE A 138 8.25 -1.53 18.67
CA PHE A 138 6.83 -1.87 18.58
C PHE A 138 5.94 -0.62 18.71
N GLN A 139 6.16 0.21 19.74
CA GLN A 139 5.40 1.45 19.94
C GLN A 139 5.62 2.44 18.78
N ARG A 140 6.83 2.51 18.24
CA ARG A 140 7.13 3.35 17.07
C ARG A 140 6.31 2.94 15.87
N ILE A 141 6.18 1.63 15.61
CA ILE A 141 5.34 1.12 14.52
C ILE A 141 3.87 1.49 14.78
N GLN A 142 3.38 1.34 16.01
CA GLN A 142 1.99 1.72 16.35
C GLN A 142 1.71 3.21 16.13
N GLN A 143 2.66 4.07 16.48
CA GLN A 143 2.55 5.52 16.21
C GLN A 143 2.48 5.82 14.71
N ILE A 144 3.31 5.14 13.90
CA ILE A 144 3.30 5.30 12.44
C ILE A 144 1.93 4.91 11.85
N MET A 145 1.25 3.91 12.42
CA MET A 145 -0.07 3.48 11.94
C MET A 145 -1.12 4.57 11.99
N ASN A 146 -1.01 5.51 12.91
CA ASN A 146 -1.93 6.65 13.04
C ASN A 146 -1.70 7.74 11.97
N HIS A 147 -0.57 7.70 11.24
CA HIS A 147 -0.16 8.74 10.28
C HIS A 147 0.21 8.17 8.91
N LEU A 148 -0.47 7.12 8.48
CA LEU A 148 -0.23 6.52 7.18
C LEU A 148 -0.56 7.48 6.03
N ARG A 149 0.30 7.51 5.05
CA ARG A 149 0.16 8.36 3.86
C ARG A 149 -0.62 7.66 2.76
N THR A 150 -1.34 8.45 1.97
CA THR A 150 -1.94 7.97 0.72
C THR A 150 -0.89 7.98 -0.39
N LEU A 151 -0.75 6.86 -1.11
CA LEU A 151 0.07 6.80 -2.31
C LEU A 151 -0.70 7.41 -3.47
N GLN A 152 -0.18 8.51 -3.99
CA GLN A 152 -0.79 9.23 -5.12
C GLN A 152 -0.31 8.66 -6.45
N ALA A 153 -1.21 8.59 -7.44
CA ALA A 153 -0.83 8.24 -8.80
C ALA A 153 0.10 9.30 -9.42
N PRO A 154 1.06 8.90 -10.25
CA PRO A 154 1.87 9.84 -11.01
C PRO A 154 0.99 10.64 -11.98
N VAL A 155 1.35 11.90 -12.22
CA VAL A 155 0.67 12.75 -13.19
C VAL A 155 1.37 12.60 -14.53
N ARG A 156 0.61 12.31 -15.60
CA ARG A 156 1.18 12.18 -16.95
C ARG A 156 1.94 13.47 -17.36
N ARG A 157 3.05 13.30 -18.06
CA ARG A 157 3.92 14.39 -18.56
C ARG A 157 4.55 15.27 -17.47
N ARG A 158 4.57 14.83 -16.21
CA ARG A 158 5.37 15.47 -15.17
C ARG A 158 6.56 14.58 -14.82
N PRO A 159 7.76 15.16 -14.67
CA PRO A 159 8.94 14.41 -14.27
C PRO A 159 8.73 13.78 -12.89
N LEU A 160 9.31 12.61 -12.71
CA LEU A 160 9.35 11.91 -11.43
C LEU A 160 10.80 11.93 -10.93
N LEU A 161 10.97 12.16 -9.65
CA LEU A 161 12.25 12.06 -8.96
C LEU A 161 12.32 10.71 -8.28
N LEU A 162 13.36 9.95 -8.57
CA LEU A 162 13.67 8.70 -7.93
C LEU A 162 14.77 8.91 -6.89
N TYR A 163 14.45 8.73 -5.62
CA TYR A 163 15.40 8.70 -4.53
C TYR A 163 15.76 7.26 -4.23
N LEU A 164 17.03 6.94 -4.26
CA LEU A 164 17.56 5.63 -3.91
C LEU A 164 18.41 5.76 -2.64
N ALA A 165 18.21 4.88 -1.70
CA ALA A 165 19.03 4.75 -0.51
C ALA A 165 19.33 3.28 -0.26
N SER A 166 20.56 2.96 0.06
CA SER A 166 20.97 1.61 0.45
C SER A 166 21.93 1.65 1.65
N ASN A 167 21.82 0.65 2.47
CA ASN A 167 22.78 0.37 3.53
C ASN A 167 22.99 -1.15 3.64
N SER A 168 23.81 -1.60 4.59
CA SER A 168 24.09 -3.03 4.81
C SER A 168 22.86 -3.88 5.19
N GLN A 169 21.74 -3.26 5.54
CA GLN A 169 20.53 -3.92 6.03
C GLN A 169 19.36 -3.86 5.05
N ALA A 170 19.27 -2.81 4.22
CA ALA A 170 18.11 -2.58 3.36
C ALA A 170 18.45 -1.70 2.15
N ILE A 171 17.66 -1.87 1.11
CA ILE A 171 17.58 -0.97 -0.04
C ILE A 171 16.20 -0.33 -0.03
N GLY A 172 16.16 1.00 -0.16
CA GLY A 172 14.93 1.78 -0.24
C GLY A 172 14.87 2.56 -1.55
N ALA A 173 13.68 2.71 -2.08
CA ALA A 173 13.40 3.58 -3.23
C ALA A 173 12.14 4.39 -2.96
N LEU A 174 12.20 5.68 -3.24
CA LEU A 174 11.07 6.59 -3.16
C LEU A 174 10.89 7.29 -4.50
N LEU A 175 9.72 7.11 -5.10
CA LEU A 175 9.32 7.85 -6.29
C LEU A 175 8.47 9.05 -5.87
N HIS A 176 8.92 10.24 -6.19
CA HIS A 176 8.28 11.50 -5.82
C HIS A 176 7.87 12.30 -7.04
N LYS A 177 6.71 12.98 -6.98
CA LYS A 177 6.33 13.97 -7.99
C LYS A 177 7.12 15.26 -7.79
N GLN A 178 7.68 15.80 -8.83
CA GLN A 178 8.19 17.16 -8.77
C GLN A 178 6.98 18.12 -8.74
N GLN A 179 6.68 18.67 -7.58
CA GLN A 179 5.83 19.86 -7.47
C GLN A 179 6.71 21.06 -7.80
N GLY A 180 6.33 21.85 -8.85
CA GLY A 180 7.15 22.88 -9.49
C GLY A 180 8.06 23.68 -8.55
N TYR A 181 9.24 23.95 -8.99
CA TYR A 181 10.31 24.85 -8.54
C TYR A 181 10.25 25.39 -7.08
N LEU A 182 10.12 24.54 -6.10
CA LEU A 182 10.48 24.84 -4.71
C LEU A 182 11.01 23.54 -4.06
N LEU A 183 12.12 23.05 -4.59
CA LEU A 183 13.01 22.21 -3.80
C LEU A 183 13.54 23.10 -2.67
N ARG A 184 12.93 23.00 -1.50
CA ARG A 184 13.58 23.48 -0.29
C ARG A 184 14.90 22.71 -0.16
N LYS A 185 16.01 23.41 -0.17
CA LYS A 185 17.36 22.87 0.08
C LYS A 185 17.46 21.98 1.34
N GLN A 186 16.48 22.06 2.24
CA GLN A 186 16.38 21.28 3.46
C GLN A 186 16.10 19.77 3.26
N ASP A 187 15.41 19.38 2.17
CA ASP A 187 15.11 17.96 1.95
C ASP A 187 16.29 17.19 1.35
N THR A 188 17.19 17.91 0.67
CA THR A 188 18.44 17.33 0.13
C THR A 188 19.48 17.12 1.23
N GLN A 189 19.44 17.89 2.30
CA GLN A 189 20.39 17.78 3.42
C GLN A 189 20.07 16.57 4.28
N ARG A 190 18.77 16.27 4.51
CA ARG A 190 18.35 15.06 5.26
C ARG A 190 18.77 13.75 4.61
N CYS A 191 18.95 13.69 3.30
CA CYS A 191 19.48 12.50 2.62
C CYS A 191 21.02 12.40 2.71
N ARG A 192 21.74 13.52 2.89
CA ARG A 192 23.21 13.51 3.03
C ARG A 192 23.68 13.14 4.42
N ASP A 193 22.90 13.47 5.46
CA ASP A 193 23.29 13.21 6.86
C ASP A 193 23.07 11.76 7.30
N HIS A 194 22.60 10.87 6.40
CA HIS A 194 22.36 9.45 6.66
C HIS A 194 23.19 8.51 5.77
N VAL A 195 24.18 9.03 5.08
CA VAL A 195 25.21 8.20 4.40
C VAL A 195 26.50 8.32 5.21
N PRO A 196 26.97 7.23 5.84
CA PRO A 196 28.25 7.22 6.53
C PRO A 196 29.39 7.38 5.55
#